data_be3e0449a2108a113ecb080f825171d6
#
_entry.id   be3e0449a2108a113ecb080f825171d6
#
_cell.length_a   1.000
_cell.length_b   1.000
_cell.length_c   1.000
_cell.angle_alpha   90.00
_cell.angle_beta   90.00
_cell.angle_gamma   90.00
#
_symmetry.space_group_name_H-M   'P 1'
#
loop_
_entity.id
_entity.type
_entity.pdbx_description
1 polymer ?
#
loop_
_entity_poly.entity_id
_entity_poly.type
_entity_poly.pdbx_seq_one_letter_code
_entity_poly.pdbx_strand_id
1 'polypeptide(L)'
;MLYCDPLMSHRRRSTRTVLDILFRCLTTWLAPILCFTAEEAWQARIGNSKKSVHLETFADIPNSWNNPDLAAKWSIIRDVRKVVTGALELERSEKRIGSSLQAKPTVYMDKNALQTFQGLDAEDIFITSGVNLEEGDGPDDAFRIDEIQNVSVVQGSADGEKCERCWKILPEVGKKGKPICSRCEDAVAELHEKSFEIKQV
;
A
#
# COMPACT_ATOMS: atom_id res chain seq x y z
N MET A 1 -2.83 -4.84 0.78
CA MET A 1 -3.71 -4.43 1.89
C MET A 1 -5.16 -4.87 1.67
N LEU A 2 -5.96 -4.20 0.85
CA LEU A 2 -7.41 -4.47 0.76
C LEU A 2 -7.78 -5.92 0.44
N TYR A 3 -7.00 -6.58 -0.41
CA TYR A 3 -7.29 -7.96 -0.84
C TYR A 3 -6.65 -9.03 0.04
N CYS A 4 -5.54 -8.73 0.71
CA CYS A 4 -4.75 -9.72 1.42
C CYS A 4 -4.98 -9.72 2.93
N ASP A 5 -5.36 -8.57 3.51
CA ASP A 5 -5.56 -8.49 4.96
C ASP A 5 -6.91 -9.10 5.39
N PRO A 6 -7.01 -9.64 6.60
CA PRO A 6 -8.24 -10.17 7.18
C PRO A 6 -9.38 -9.14 7.16
N LEU A 7 -10.62 -9.61 7.07
CA LEU A 7 -11.80 -8.72 6.92
C LEU A 7 -11.95 -7.73 8.08
N MET A 8 -11.65 -8.19 9.29
CA MET A 8 -11.82 -7.40 10.52
C MET A 8 -10.54 -6.70 10.96
N SER A 9 -9.43 -6.84 10.22
CA SER A 9 -8.19 -6.16 10.57
C SER A 9 -8.42 -4.64 10.64
N HIS A 10 -7.85 -4.01 11.66
CA HIS A 10 -7.92 -2.55 11.83
C HIS A 10 -7.42 -1.82 10.58
N ARG A 11 -6.31 -2.28 10.01
CA ARG A 11 -5.69 -1.72 8.80
C ARG A 11 -6.63 -1.74 7.59
N ARG A 12 -7.31 -2.86 7.33
CA ARG A 12 -8.27 -2.97 6.23
C ARG A 12 -9.48 -2.08 6.46
N ARG A 13 -10.02 -2.06 7.67
CA ARG A 13 -11.18 -1.22 8.03
C ARG A 13 -10.86 0.26 7.89
N SER A 14 -9.72 0.72 8.42
CA SER A 14 -9.27 2.12 8.28
C SER A 14 -9.10 2.52 6.81
N THR A 15 -8.47 1.66 6.01
CA THR A 15 -8.31 1.91 4.57
C THR A 15 -9.67 2.04 3.87
N ARG A 16 -10.63 1.16 4.18
CA ARG A 16 -11.98 1.24 3.59
C ARG A 16 -12.72 2.51 4.00
N THR A 17 -12.59 2.93 5.25
CA THR A 17 -13.19 4.19 5.73
C THR A 17 -12.61 5.38 4.96
N VAL A 18 -11.30 5.46 4.82
CA VAL A 18 -10.64 6.54 4.05
C VAL A 18 -11.09 6.54 2.59
N LEU A 19 -11.15 5.36 1.95
CA LEU A 19 -11.59 5.24 0.56
C LEU A 19 -13.06 5.66 0.38
N ASP A 20 -13.94 5.34 1.33
CA ASP A 20 -15.35 5.74 1.26
C ASP A 20 -15.52 7.26 1.37
N ILE A 21 -14.75 7.90 2.26
CA ILE A 21 -14.74 9.36 2.40
C ILE A 21 -14.16 10.03 1.15
N LEU A 22 -13.02 9.52 0.65
CA LEU A 22 -12.42 10.04 -0.59
C LEU A 22 -13.36 9.89 -1.79
N PHE A 23 -14.06 8.76 -1.90
CA PHE A 23 -15.06 8.56 -2.94
C PHE A 23 -16.16 9.65 -2.90
N ARG A 24 -16.73 9.91 -1.72
CA ARG A 24 -17.73 10.94 -1.53
C ARG A 24 -17.20 12.32 -1.88
N CYS A 25 -16.02 12.69 -1.38
CA CYS A 25 -15.39 13.96 -1.71
C CYS A 25 -15.17 14.12 -3.21
N LEU A 26 -14.53 13.15 -3.85
CA LEU A 26 -14.20 13.24 -5.27
C LEU A 26 -15.44 13.28 -6.16
N THR A 27 -16.43 12.43 -5.90
CA THR A 27 -17.65 12.42 -6.74
C THR A 27 -18.46 13.70 -6.60
N THR A 28 -18.61 14.26 -5.39
CA THR A 28 -19.36 15.51 -5.20
C THR A 28 -18.57 16.73 -5.72
N TRP A 29 -17.24 16.79 -5.55
CA TRP A 29 -16.43 17.91 -6.04
C TRP A 29 -16.31 17.93 -7.57
N LEU A 30 -16.27 16.76 -8.19
CA LEU A 30 -16.15 16.64 -9.64
C LEU A 30 -17.49 16.64 -10.37
N ALA A 31 -18.62 16.45 -9.68
CA ALA A 31 -19.94 16.43 -10.29
C ALA A 31 -20.26 17.67 -11.17
N PRO A 32 -19.89 18.90 -10.80
CA PRO A 32 -20.12 20.07 -11.66
C PRO A 32 -19.31 20.06 -12.97
N ILE A 33 -18.21 19.30 -13.03
CA ILE A 33 -17.28 19.26 -14.18
C ILE A 33 -17.48 17.97 -14.97
N LEU A 34 -17.53 16.83 -14.28
CA LEU A 34 -17.68 15.48 -14.85
C LEU A 34 -19.08 14.92 -14.58
N CYS A 35 -20.10 15.66 -15.00
CA CYS A 35 -21.49 15.42 -14.64
C CYS A 35 -21.93 13.96 -14.77
N PHE A 36 -21.73 13.34 -15.93
CA PHE A 36 -22.16 11.97 -16.20
C PHE A 36 -21.28 10.94 -15.50
N THR A 37 -19.96 11.11 -15.52
CA THR A 37 -19.00 10.19 -14.89
C THR A 37 -19.18 10.16 -13.37
N ALA A 38 -19.37 11.32 -12.73
CA ALA A 38 -19.61 11.40 -11.30
C ALA A 38 -20.94 10.75 -10.91
N GLU A 39 -22.01 10.96 -11.71
CA GLU A 39 -23.32 10.33 -11.49
C GLU A 39 -23.24 8.81 -11.66
N GLU A 40 -22.59 8.33 -12.72
CA GLU A 40 -22.42 6.89 -12.96
C GLU A 40 -21.65 6.23 -11.80
N ALA A 41 -20.53 6.82 -11.37
CA ALA A 41 -19.75 6.33 -10.24
C ALA A 41 -20.58 6.32 -8.94
N TRP A 42 -21.35 7.39 -8.70
CA TRP A 42 -22.23 7.50 -7.55
C TRP A 42 -23.30 6.41 -7.53
N GLN A 43 -24.01 6.21 -8.64
CA GLN A 43 -25.04 5.19 -8.75
C GLN A 43 -24.47 3.77 -8.62
N ALA A 44 -23.29 3.52 -9.18
CA ALA A 44 -22.59 2.23 -9.03
C ALA A 44 -22.24 1.89 -7.56
N ARG A 45 -21.95 2.91 -6.73
CA ARG A 45 -21.57 2.73 -5.32
C ARG A 45 -22.77 2.70 -4.37
N ILE A 46 -23.75 3.57 -4.58
CA ILE A 46 -24.89 3.76 -3.68
C ILE A 46 -26.06 2.83 -4.06
N GLY A 47 -26.01 2.24 -5.25
CA GLY A 47 -27.11 1.47 -5.84
C GLY A 47 -28.14 2.37 -6.49
N ASN A 48 -29.19 1.78 -7.06
CA ASN A 48 -30.28 2.50 -7.71
C ASN A 48 -31.09 3.38 -6.72
N SER A 49 -30.38 4.10 -5.84
CA SER A 49 -31.00 5.11 -5.01
C SER A 49 -31.53 6.21 -5.94
N LYS A 50 -32.74 6.71 -5.68
CA LYS A 50 -33.32 7.82 -6.44
C LYS A 50 -32.60 9.16 -6.23
N LYS A 51 -31.44 9.15 -5.53
CA LYS A 51 -30.64 10.34 -5.21
C LYS A 51 -29.48 10.46 -6.17
N SER A 52 -29.48 11.50 -6.97
CA SER A 52 -28.37 11.90 -7.83
C SER A 52 -27.25 12.55 -7.01
N VAL A 53 -26.00 12.37 -7.44
CA VAL A 53 -24.85 13.09 -6.86
C VAL A 53 -25.01 14.61 -6.95
N HIS A 54 -25.74 15.11 -7.95
CA HIS A 54 -26.02 16.53 -8.14
C HIS A 54 -26.96 17.15 -7.09
N LEU A 55 -27.59 16.32 -6.26
CA LEU A 55 -28.42 16.74 -5.14
C LEU A 55 -27.68 16.63 -3.78
N GLU A 56 -26.46 16.13 -3.81
CA GLU A 56 -25.64 16.01 -2.60
C GLU A 56 -24.86 17.31 -2.32
N THR A 57 -24.61 17.57 -1.05
CA THR A 57 -23.72 18.65 -0.63
C THR A 57 -22.28 18.15 -0.54
N PHE A 58 -21.32 19.05 -0.65
CA PHE A 58 -19.91 18.71 -0.43
C PHE A 58 -19.71 18.09 0.95
N ALA A 59 -18.88 17.05 1.01
CA ALA A 59 -18.58 16.37 2.25
C ALA A 59 -17.90 17.34 3.23
N ASP A 60 -18.37 17.37 4.46
CA ASP A 60 -17.70 18.09 5.54
C ASP A 60 -16.45 17.31 5.99
N ILE A 61 -15.29 17.97 5.96
CA ILE A 61 -14.01 17.38 6.35
C ILE A 61 -13.63 17.98 7.71
N PRO A 62 -13.55 17.14 8.77
CA PRO A 62 -13.21 17.62 10.08
C PRO A 62 -11.84 18.30 10.13
N ASN A 63 -11.75 19.51 10.70
CA ASN A 63 -10.49 20.22 10.86
C ASN A 63 -9.45 19.43 11.68
N SER A 64 -9.89 18.51 12.56
CA SER A 64 -9.03 17.60 13.33
C SER A 64 -8.21 16.63 12.47
N TRP A 65 -8.55 16.48 11.19
CA TRP A 65 -7.77 15.66 10.27
C TRP A 65 -6.57 16.39 9.67
N ASN A 66 -6.51 17.70 9.84
CA ASN A 66 -5.32 18.47 9.47
C ASN A 66 -4.21 18.20 10.50
N ASN A 67 -3.22 17.40 10.11
CA ASN A 67 -2.08 17.01 10.96
C ASN A 67 -0.76 17.33 10.23
N PRO A 68 -0.19 18.54 10.48
CA PRO A 68 1.06 18.97 9.84
C PRO A 68 2.25 18.05 10.12
N ASP A 69 2.36 17.51 11.36
CA ASP A 69 3.46 16.62 11.73
C ASP A 69 3.40 15.30 10.97
N LEU A 70 2.20 14.75 10.85
CA LEU A 70 1.98 13.55 10.03
C LEU A 70 2.26 13.82 8.54
N ALA A 71 1.88 14.99 8.04
CA ALA A 71 2.14 15.40 6.66
C ALA A 71 3.65 15.51 6.41
N ALA A 72 4.42 16.10 7.32
CA ALA A 72 5.88 16.19 7.25
C ALA A 72 6.52 14.80 7.28
N LYS A 73 6.08 13.92 8.21
CA LYS A 73 6.52 12.51 8.26
C LYS A 73 6.31 11.81 6.91
N TRP A 74 5.12 11.92 6.34
CA TRP A 74 4.79 11.27 5.07
C TRP A 74 5.48 11.91 3.86
N SER A 75 5.92 13.17 3.95
CA SER A 75 6.77 13.78 2.91
C SER A 75 8.09 13.02 2.80
N ILE A 76 8.79 12.81 3.93
CA ILE A 76 10.04 12.05 3.98
C ILE A 76 9.84 10.62 3.42
N ILE A 77 8.78 9.94 3.88
CA ILE A 77 8.48 8.58 3.41
C ILE A 77 8.24 8.53 1.89
N ARG A 78 7.56 9.53 1.32
CA ARG A 78 7.34 9.61 -0.14
C ARG A 78 8.63 9.84 -0.90
N ASP A 79 9.53 10.65 -0.37
CA ASP A 79 10.83 10.89 -1.00
C ASP A 79 11.67 9.60 -1.01
N VAL A 80 11.77 8.91 0.11
CA VAL A 80 12.45 7.60 0.16
C VAL A 80 11.79 6.61 -0.81
N ARG A 81 10.46 6.54 -0.82
CA ARG A 81 9.72 5.67 -1.74
C ARG A 81 9.98 6.00 -3.20
N LYS A 82 10.17 7.29 -3.55
CA LYS A 82 10.49 7.73 -4.92
C LYS A 82 11.83 7.14 -5.36
N VAL A 83 12.86 7.17 -4.49
CA VAL A 83 14.18 6.57 -4.78
C VAL A 83 14.06 5.06 -4.97
N VAL A 84 13.39 4.37 -4.03
CA VAL A 84 13.17 2.92 -4.13
C VAL A 84 12.42 2.54 -5.41
N THR A 85 11.38 3.29 -5.76
CA THR A 85 10.61 3.03 -6.99
C THR A 85 11.46 3.24 -8.23
N GLY A 86 12.28 4.30 -8.27
CA GLY A 86 13.23 4.54 -9.37
C GLY A 86 14.22 3.40 -9.56
N ALA A 87 14.80 2.91 -8.47
CA ALA A 87 15.69 1.76 -8.49
C ALA A 87 14.98 0.49 -9.02
N LEU A 88 13.77 0.22 -8.58
CA LEU A 88 12.98 -0.93 -9.04
C LEU A 88 12.59 -0.83 -10.53
N GLU A 89 12.30 0.39 -11.04
CA GLU A 89 12.01 0.58 -12.46
C GLU A 89 13.26 0.36 -13.33
N LEU A 90 14.45 0.72 -12.85
CA LEU A 90 15.70 0.40 -13.54
C LEU A 90 15.87 -1.12 -13.68
N GLU A 91 15.68 -1.88 -12.58
CA GLU A 91 15.73 -3.35 -12.59
C GLU A 91 14.70 -3.96 -13.57
N ARG A 92 13.51 -3.36 -13.61
CA ARG A 92 12.46 -3.81 -14.53
C ARG A 92 12.78 -3.52 -15.98
N SER A 93 13.32 -2.33 -16.29
CA SER A 93 13.71 -1.94 -17.64
C SER A 93 14.80 -2.85 -18.20
N GLU A 94 15.71 -3.28 -17.36
CA GLU A 94 16.78 -4.24 -17.69
C GLU A 94 16.34 -5.71 -17.61
N LYS A 95 15.05 -5.96 -17.34
CA LYS A 95 14.44 -7.29 -17.24
C LYS A 95 15.06 -8.21 -16.18
N ARG A 96 15.70 -7.64 -15.14
CA ARG A 96 16.20 -8.41 -14.00
C ARG A 96 15.09 -8.84 -13.06
N ILE A 97 14.01 -8.03 -12.98
CA ILE A 97 12.78 -8.39 -12.27
C ILE A 97 11.56 -8.17 -13.18
N GLY A 98 10.53 -8.99 -13.00
CA GLY A 98 9.22 -8.83 -13.66
C GLY A 98 8.20 -8.10 -12.77
N SER A 99 8.42 -8.11 -11.46
CA SER A 99 7.54 -7.49 -10.46
C SER A 99 8.36 -6.97 -9.28
N SER A 100 7.95 -5.85 -8.69
CA SER A 100 8.54 -5.30 -7.47
C SER A 100 8.52 -6.30 -6.29
N LEU A 101 7.55 -7.23 -6.28
CA LEU A 101 7.47 -8.30 -5.29
C LEU A 101 8.58 -9.36 -5.43
N GLN A 102 9.42 -9.31 -6.46
CA GLN A 102 10.62 -10.14 -6.56
C GLN A 102 11.83 -9.53 -5.84
N ALA A 103 11.69 -8.27 -5.40
CA ALA A 103 12.78 -7.54 -4.80
C ALA A 103 12.74 -7.55 -3.27
N LYS A 104 13.96 -7.48 -2.70
CA LYS A 104 14.26 -7.18 -1.29
C LYS A 104 15.42 -6.20 -1.24
N PRO A 105 15.20 -4.91 -1.56
CA PRO A 105 16.26 -3.92 -1.59
C PRO A 105 16.80 -3.61 -0.19
N THR A 106 18.06 -3.15 -0.14
CA THR A 106 18.62 -2.46 1.03
C THR A 106 18.57 -0.96 0.75
N VAL A 107 17.92 -0.22 1.64
CA VAL A 107 17.72 1.22 1.53
C VAL A 107 18.54 1.89 2.61
N TYR A 108 19.50 2.70 2.18
CA TYR A 108 20.33 3.51 3.06
C TYR A 108 19.74 4.91 3.17
N MET A 109 19.72 5.46 4.38
CA MET A 109 19.17 6.79 4.62
C MET A 109 19.77 7.40 5.88
N ASP A 110 19.58 8.69 6.08
CA ASP A 110 19.98 9.34 7.32
C ASP A 110 19.11 8.88 8.51
N LYS A 111 19.59 9.17 9.71
CA LYS A 111 18.93 8.80 10.96
C LYS A 111 17.50 9.33 11.08
N ASN A 112 17.25 10.54 10.60
CA ASN A 112 15.92 11.17 10.68
C ASN A 112 14.91 10.42 9.78
N ALA A 113 15.28 10.13 8.55
CA ALA A 113 14.47 9.33 7.64
C ALA A 113 14.23 7.92 8.21
N LEU A 114 15.27 7.26 8.73
CA LEU A 114 15.15 5.93 9.32
C LEU A 114 14.17 5.92 10.51
N GLN A 115 14.20 6.91 11.38
CA GLN A 115 13.27 7.03 12.50
C GLN A 115 11.81 7.18 12.04
N THR A 116 11.55 7.81 10.87
CA THR A 116 10.18 7.96 10.36
C THR A 116 9.54 6.63 9.98
N PHE A 117 10.33 5.59 9.69
CA PHE A 117 9.85 4.25 9.36
C PHE A 117 9.57 3.37 10.59
N GLN A 118 9.93 3.81 11.81
CA GLN A 118 9.64 3.04 13.00
C GLN A 118 8.15 2.76 13.17
N GLY A 119 7.81 1.47 13.33
CA GLY A 119 6.42 0.99 13.46
C GLY A 119 5.63 0.97 12.15
N LEU A 120 6.27 1.16 11.00
CA LEU A 120 5.66 1.03 9.69
C LEU A 120 6.15 -0.22 8.96
N ASP A 121 5.26 -0.84 8.19
CA ASP A 121 5.61 -1.95 7.29
C ASP A 121 6.23 -1.38 6.00
N ALA A 122 7.55 -1.16 6.01
CA ALA A 122 8.27 -0.52 4.90
C ALA A 122 8.15 -1.33 3.60
N GLU A 123 8.17 -2.66 3.66
CA GLU A 123 7.97 -3.52 2.49
C GLU A 123 6.59 -3.37 1.85
N ASP A 124 5.56 -3.02 2.62
CA ASP A 124 4.24 -2.74 2.07
C ASP A 124 4.15 -1.32 1.48
N ILE A 125 4.92 -0.37 2.02
CA ILE A 125 5.04 1.00 1.47
C ILE A 125 5.75 0.97 0.12
N PHE A 126 6.81 0.17 -0.01
CA PHE A 126 7.59 0.05 -1.26
C PHE A 126 7.01 -0.99 -2.23
N ILE A 127 6.03 -1.80 -1.79
CA ILE A 127 5.42 -2.88 -2.56
C ILE A 127 6.48 -3.93 -2.95
N THR A 128 7.30 -4.34 -1.98
CA THR A 128 8.33 -5.36 -2.13
C THR A 128 8.02 -6.57 -1.23
N SER A 129 8.72 -7.68 -1.42
CA SER A 129 8.55 -8.85 -0.55
C SER A 129 9.27 -8.70 0.78
N GLY A 130 10.33 -7.91 0.81
CA GLY A 130 11.07 -7.52 2.01
C GLY A 130 11.86 -6.25 1.74
N VAL A 131 12.47 -5.70 2.76
CA VAL A 131 13.37 -4.54 2.70
C VAL A 131 14.32 -4.58 3.89
N ASN A 132 15.57 -4.16 3.67
CA ASN A 132 16.49 -3.81 4.75
C ASN A 132 16.60 -2.29 4.81
N LEU A 133 16.46 -1.71 6.00
CA LEU A 133 16.63 -0.27 6.23
C LEU A 133 17.90 -0.06 7.04
N GLU A 134 18.82 0.74 6.52
CA GLU A 134 20.13 0.97 7.15
C GLU A 134 20.43 2.46 7.24
N GLU A 135 21.13 2.87 8.33
CA GLU A 135 21.62 4.23 8.49
C GLU A 135 22.93 4.38 7.72
N GLY A 136 23.07 5.40 6.89
CA GLY A 136 24.28 5.71 6.14
C GLY A 136 24.04 6.08 4.69
N ASP A 137 25.13 6.33 3.98
CA ASP A 137 25.08 6.77 2.58
C ASP A 137 25.02 5.60 1.58
N GLY A 138 25.28 4.38 2.05
CA GLY A 138 25.39 3.20 1.20
C GLY A 138 26.63 3.22 0.29
N PRO A 139 26.85 2.18 -0.52
CA PRO A 139 27.99 2.06 -1.42
C PRO A 139 27.90 3.06 -2.59
N ASP A 140 29.03 3.36 -3.23
CA ASP A 140 29.15 4.37 -4.30
C ASP A 140 28.30 4.02 -5.54
N ASP A 141 28.13 2.75 -5.83
CA ASP A 141 27.32 2.21 -6.94
C ASP A 141 25.82 2.09 -6.64
N ALA A 142 25.38 2.45 -5.43
CA ALA A 142 23.96 2.44 -5.08
C ALA A 142 23.17 3.43 -5.94
N PHE A 143 21.95 3.08 -6.28
CA PHE A 143 21.04 3.96 -7.02
C PHE A 143 20.67 5.19 -6.18
N ARG A 144 20.71 6.37 -6.80
CA ARG A 144 20.35 7.66 -6.18
C ARG A 144 19.53 8.50 -7.15
N ILE A 145 18.84 9.50 -6.61
CA ILE A 145 18.15 10.55 -7.37
C ILE A 145 18.72 11.89 -6.91
N ASP A 146 19.15 12.73 -7.81
CA ASP A 146 19.86 13.99 -7.52
C ASP A 146 19.04 14.94 -6.63
N GLU A 147 17.72 14.97 -6.81
CA GLU A 147 16.82 15.84 -6.04
C GLU A 147 16.57 15.34 -4.61
N ILE A 148 16.91 14.08 -4.30
CA ILE A 148 16.68 13.46 -2.98
C ILE A 148 18.01 13.00 -2.43
N GLN A 149 18.64 13.89 -1.66
CA GLN A 149 19.91 13.59 -1.03
C GLN A 149 19.73 12.65 0.17
N ASN A 150 20.82 12.01 0.61
CA ASN A 150 20.88 11.13 1.78
C ASN A 150 19.99 9.88 1.71
N VAL A 151 19.57 9.48 0.51
CA VAL A 151 18.87 8.21 0.29
C VAL A 151 19.52 7.49 -0.87
N SER A 152 19.88 6.25 -0.65
CA SER A 152 20.41 5.38 -1.72
C SER A 152 19.86 3.96 -1.60
N VAL A 153 19.82 3.24 -2.71
CA VAL A 153 19.21 1.92 -2.80
C VAL A 153 20.14 0.94 -3.50
N VAL A 154 20.41 -0.16 -2.81
CA VAL A 154 21.07 -1.33 -3.39
C VAL A 154 20.00 -2.38 -3.64
N GLN A 155 19.95 -2.86 -4.88
CA GLN A 155 18.97 -3.88 -5.25
C GLN A 155 19.33 -5.25 -4.66
N GLY A 156 18.28 -6.01 -4.31
CA GLY A 156 18.40 -7.37 -3.82
C GLY A 156 17.17 -8.18 -4.23
N SER A 157 17.38 -9.46 -4.42
CA SER A 157 16.29 -10.40 -4.72
C SER A 157 15.66 -10.91 -3.44
N ALA A 158 14.35 -11.13 -3.45
CA ALA A 158 13.67 -11.78 -2.35
C ALA A 158 13.93 -13.30 -2.40
N ASP A 159 14.17 -13.89 -1.22
CA ASP A 159 14.39 -15.31 -1.05
C ASP A 159 13.10 -16.07 -0.73
N GLY A 160 12.97 -17.29 -1.27
CA GLY A 160 11.85 -18.19 -1.00
C GLY A 160 10.95 -18.43 -2.19
N GLU A 161 9.73 -18.85 -1.95
CA GLU A 161 8.71 -19.14 -2.97
C GLU A 161 7.61 -18.09 -2.97
N LYS A 162 6.92 -17.99 -4.11
CA LYS A 162 5.82 -17.02 -4.31
C LYS A 162 4.56 -17.51 -3.61
N CYS A 163 4.05 -16.71 -2.70
CA CYS A 163 2.73 -16.94 -2.10
C CYS A 163 1.63 -16.82 -3.17
N GLU A 164 0.81 -17.86 -3.35
CA GLU A 164 -0.25 -17.90 -4.38
C GLU A 164 -1.34 -16.85 -4.19
N ARG A 165 -1.51 -16.32 -2.95
CA ARG A 165 -2.55 -15.35 -2.65
C ARG A 165 -2.06 -13.90 -2.68
N CYS A 166 -0.98 -13.55 -1.98
CA CYS A 166 -0.48 -12.16 -1.92
C CYS A 166 0.67 -11.87 -2.88
N TRP A 167 1.26 -12.90 -3.47
CA TRP A 167 2.33 -12.88 -4.46
C TRP A 167 3.69 -12.40 -3.93
N LYS A 168 3.83 -12.13 -2.63
CA LYS A 168 5.14 -11.90 -2.01
C LYS A 168 5.97 -13.18 -2.10
N ILE A 169 7.27 -13.04 -2.30
CA ILE A 169 8.23 -14.14 -2.26
C ILE A 169 8.77 -14.21 -0.83
N LEU A 170 8.53 -15.31 -0.14
CA LEU A 170 8.82 -15.43 1.28
C LEU A 170 9.44 -16.80 1.58
N PRO A 171 10.44 -16.87 2.49
CA PRO A 171 11.14 -18.12 2.79
C PRO A 171 10.28 -19.16 3.53
N GLU A 172 9.12 -18.80 4.03
CA GLU A 172 8.16 -19.70 4.69
C GLU A 172 7.22 -20.41 3.71
N VAL A 173 7.02 -19.84 2.53
CA VAL A 173 6.15 -20.41 1.48
C VAL A 173 6.83 -21.62 0.85
N GLY A 174 6.07 -22.64 0.48
CA GLY A 174 6.56 -23.91 -0.06
C GLY A 174 7.03 -24.89 1.02
N LYS A 175 7.42 -24.41 2.21
CA LYS A 175 7.80 -25.29 3.30
C LYS A 175 6.62 -26.10 3.81
N LYS A 176 6.80 -27.43 3.91
CA LYS A 176 5.75 -28.37 4.36
C LYS A 176 4.50 -28.38 3.45
N GLY A 177 4.65 -28.03 2.17
CA GLY A 177 3.54 -28.03 1.21
C GLY A 177 2.55 -26.87 1.37
N LYS A 178 2.93 -25.79 2.06
CA LYS A 178 2.10 -24.59 2.24
C LYS A 178 2.23 -23.64 1.03
N PRO A 179 1.18 -23.46 0.22
CA PRO A 179 1.25 -22.60 -0.96
C PRO A 179 1.09 -21.11 -0.66
N ILE A 180 0.69 -20.77 0.57
CA ILE A 180 0.45 -19.38 1.01
C ILE A 180 1.21 -19.08 2.31
N CYS A 181 1.52 -17.80 2.51
CA CYS A 181 2.23 -17.34 3.71
C CYS A 181 1.32 -17.31 4.94
N SER A 182 1.90 -17.27 6.14
CA SER A 182 1.19 -17.26 7.43
C SER A 182 0.14 -16.16 7.50
N ARG A 183 0.45 -14.92 7.09
CA ARG A 183 -0.52 -13.82 7.03
C ARG A 183 -1.74 -14.15 6.14
N CYS A 184 -1.51 -14.85 5.04
CA CYS A 184 -2.59 -15.27 4.15
C CYS A 184 -3.39 -16.45 4.71
N GLU A 185 -2.75 -17.36 5.45
CA GLU A 185 -3.43 -18.44 6.18
C GLU A 185 -4.41 -17.86 7.21
N ASP A 186 -3.97 -16.92 8.04
CA ASP A 186 -4.82 -16.27 9.05
C ASP A 186 -6.03 -15.56 8.40
N ALA A 187 -5.79 -14.84 7.29
CA ALA A 187 -6.86 -14.16 6.57
C ALA A 187 -7.89 -15.12 5.95
N VAL A 188 -7.46 -16.30 5.51
CA VAL A 188 -8.36 -17.34 4.96
C VAL A 188 -9.11 -18.04 6.09
N ALA A 189 -8.46 -18.32 7.21
CA ALA A 189 -9.11 -18.92 8.39
C ALA A 189 -10.26 -18.04 8.89
N GLU A 190 -10.04 -16.72 9.03
CA GLU A 190 -11.10 -15.77 9.43
C GLU A 190 -12.30 -15.76 8.46
N LEU A 191 -12.03 -15.92 7.16
CA LEU A 191 -13.09 -16.00 6.14
C LEU A 191 -13.94 -17.26 6.30
N HIS A 192 -13.30 -18.40 6.60
CA HIS A 192 -14.00 -19.66 6.80
C HIS A 192 -14.89 -19.64 8.07
N GLU A 193 -14.37 -19.13 9.18
CA GLU A 193 -15.13 -19.00 10.42
C GLU A 193 -16.42 -18.19 10.22
N LYS A 194 -16.32 -17.03 9.57
CA LYS A 194 -17.49 -16.17 9.31
C LYS A 194 -18.46 -16.74 8.29
N SER A 195 -17.96 -17.52 7.32
CA SER A 195 -18.85 -18.20 6.38
C SER A 195 -19.68 -19.28 7.04
N PHE A 196 -19.22 -19.87 8.14
CA PHE A 196 -19.98 -20.81 8.97
C PHE A 196 -21.04 -20.11 9.81
N GLU A 197 -20.72 -18.95 10.41
CA GLU A 197 -21.68 -18.17 11.21
C GLU A 197 -22.89 -17.70 10.37
N ILE A 198 -22.64 -17.22 9.14
CA ILE A 198 -23.71 -16.74 8.23
C ILE A 198 -24.63 -17.86 7.75
N LYS A 199 -24.15 -19.12 7.70
CA LYS A 199 -24.97 -20.27 7.29
C LYS A 199 -25.82 -20.87 8.41
N GLN A 200 -25.64 -20.43 9.66
CA GLN A 200 -26.38 -20.89 10.83
C GLN A 200 -27.50 -19.92 11.27
N VAL A 201 -27.68 -18.81 10.56
CA VAL A 201 -28.76 -17.82 10.71
C VAL A 201 -29.69 -17.90 9.51
#